data_99c3dbb61cfb6e8cd15cb23ef3347cee
#
_entry.id   99c3dbb61cfb6e8cd15cb23ef3347cee
#
_cell.length_a   1.000
_cell.length_b   1.000
_cell.length_c   1.000
_cell.angle_alpha   90.00
_cell.angle_beta   90.00
_cell.angle_gamma   90.00
#
_symmetry.space_group_name_H-M   'P 1'
#
loop_
_entity.id
_entity.type
_entity.pdbx_description
1 polymer ?
#
loop_
_entity_poly.entity_id
_entity_poly.type
_entity_poly.pdbx_seq_one_letter_code
_entity_poly.pdbx_strand_id
1 'polypeptide(L)'
;MSVDYSRDYHLQSEYAFSSLIAELLVCLKKIDVQIEPTLDGGIRPDITFGSYDSLTMIEVKFYRRSSPPPVSIFNRALQHTAGTAHKVKAKHTVLAISCPMEKNLSKVSDAFPNIDIWDENKILNMASPFPELFKKLEGLFEIGNSENVEKYKSDGLLTSYAEATHNSDKGSTLASNLRAISPGRKMATDFEKACIDALRYLFENDLHGWYEQSRTIDSLHRRDLVCRILANSSEVWRVMLDDLKSRYVIFEFKNYNDPITQNEIITTERYLYPSALRKVAIVISQQECADSAKSVIAGAMREHGKLIIHLSVKELINLLIAKDSGSDPNTYLFERVDEFLLSLGR
;
A
#
# COMPACT_ATOMS: atom_id res chain seq x y z
N MET A 1 -10.13 -6.28 23.02
CA MET A 1 -9.45 -5.62 21.89
C MET A 1 -10.00 -6.24 20.64
N SER A 2 -10.91 -5.58 19.96
CA SER A 2 -11.42 -6.04 18.66
C SER A 2 -10.40 -5.60 17.62
N VAL A 3 -9.72 -6.57 17.02
CA VAL A 3 -8.93 -6.35 15.81
C VAL A 3 -9.90 -5.90 14.73
N ASP A 4 -9.66 -4.75 14.11
CA ASP A 4 -10.53 -4.20 13.06
C ASP A 4 -10.32 -5.00 11.77
N TYR A 5 -11.03 -6.14 11.66
CA TYR A 5 -11.04 -7.02 10.48
C TYR A 5 -11.67 -6.37 9.23
N SER A 6 -12.23 -5.15 9.35
CA SER A 6 -12.98 -4.53 8.27
C SER A 6 -12.07 -3.99 7.15
N ARG A 7 -10.85 -3.60 7.46
CA ARG A 7 -9.91 -2.96 6.54
C ARG A 7 -9.09 -3.97 5.71
N ASP A 8 -8.59 -5.03 6.34
CA ASP A 8 -7.95 -6.16 5.63
C ASP A 8 -8.91 -6.78 4.62
N TYR A 9 -10.19 -6.79 4.97
CA TYR A 9 -11.26 -7.26 4.09
C TYR A 9 -11.43 -6.37 2.85
N HIS A 10 -11.32 -5.05 2.97
CA HIS A 10 -11.47 -4.13 1.83
C HIS A 10 -10.37 -4.31 0.79
N LEU A 11 -9.11 -4.41 1.20
CA LEU A 11 -7.96 -4.59 0.29
C LEU A 11 -8.00 -5.94 -0.41
N GLN A 12 -8.30 -7.02 0.33
CA GLN A 12 -8.48 -8.35 -0.26
C GLN A 12 -9.64 -8.37 -1.24
N SER A 13 -10.73 -7.65 -0.95
CA SER A 13 -11.88 -7.56 -1.83
C SER A 13 -11.63 -6.70 -3.07
N GLU A 14 -10.87 -5.60 -2.97
CA GLU A 14 -10.51 -4.75 -4.12
C GLU A 14 -9.60 -5.51 -5.08
N TYR A 15 -8.60 -6.23 -4.57
CA TYR A 15 -7.73 -7.09 -5.39
C TYR A 15 -8.49 -8.25 -6.04
N ALA A 16 -9.33 -8.97 -5.27
CA ALA A 16 -10.17 -10.03 -5.80
C ALA A 16 -11.10 -9.48 -6.89
N PHE A 17 -11.65 -8.30 -6.69
CA PHE A 17 -12.51 -7.65 -7.67
C PHE A 17 -11.75 -7.28 -8.94
N SER A 18 -10.55 -6.69 -8.84
CA SER A 18 -9.69 -6.40 -9.99
C SER A 18 -9.34 -7.66 -10.77
N SER A 19 -9.02 -8.76 -10.08
CA SER A 19 -8.72 -10.05 -10.71
C SER A 19 -9.94 -10.62 -11.46
N LEU A 20 -11.14 -10.55 -10.88
CA LEU A 20 -12.37 -11.02 -11.53
C LEU A 20 -12.78 -10.13 -12.71
N ILE A 21 -12.55 -8.82 -12.66
CA ILE A 21 -12.74 -7.93 -13.82
C ILE A 21 -11.75 -8.30 -14.93
N ALA A 22 -10.49 -8.59 -14.62
CA ALA A 22 -9.53 -9.04 -15.63
C ALA A 22 -9.93 -10.40 -16.22
N GLU A 23 -10.40 -11.36 -15.42
CA GLU A 23 -10.95 -12.65 -15.89
C GLU A 23 -12.15 -12.42 -16.83
N LEU A 24 -13.04 -11.49 -16.48
CA LEU A 24 -14.18 -11.10 -17.33
C LEU A 24 -13.71 -10.56 -18.69
N LEU A 25 -12.70 -9.69 -18.71
CA LEU A 25 -12.14 -9.15 -19.95
C LEU A 25 -11.56 -10.24 -20.84
N VAL A 26 -10.86 -11.22 -20.26
CA VAL A 26 -10.34 -12.39 -20.99
C VAL A 26 -11.49 -13.23 -21.55
N CYS A 27 -12.51 -13.50 -20.76
CA CYS A 27 -13.72 -14.20 -21.23
C CYS A 27 -14.43 -13.46 -22.38
N LEU A 28 -14.43 -12.13 -22.34
CA LEU A 28 -14.92 -11.25 -23.41
C LEU A 28 -13.97 -11.11 -24.59
N LYS A 29 -12.90 -11.93 -24.64
CA LYS A 29 -11.86 -11.95 -25.69
C LYS A 29 -11.18 -10.60 -25.91
N LYS A 30 -10.97 -9.83 -24.84
CA LYS A 30 -10.13 -8.64 -24.89
C LYS A 30 -8.66 -9.07 -24.96
N ILE A 31 -7.87 -8.35 -25.75
CA ILE A 31 -6.44 -8.63 -25.96
C ILE A 31 -5.59 -7.76 -25.04
N ASP A 32 -4.42 -8.27 -24.68
CA ASP A 32 -3.42 -7.55 -23.88
C ASP A 32 -3.96 -7.03 -22.53
N VAL A 33 -4.75 -7.87 -21.83
CA VAL A 33 -5.24 -7.54 -20.49
C VAL A 33 -4.09 -7.62 -19.49
N GLN A 34 -3.81 -6.51 -18.82
CA GLN A 34 -2.76 -6.40 -17.80
C GLN A 34 -3.35 -5.83 -16.52
N ILE A 35 -2.99 -6.44 -15.38
CA ILE A 35 -3.34 -5.96 -14.04
C ILE A 35 -2.15 -5.15 -13.52
N GLU A 36 -2.41 -3.97 -12.98
CA GLU A 36 -1.41 -3.04 -12.42
C GLU A 36 -0.18 -2.81 -13.35
N PRO A 37 -0.37 -2.59 -14.66
CA PRO A 37 0.77 -2.37 -15.53
C PRO A 37 1.49 -1.07 -15.16
N THR A 38 2.81 -1.09 -15.24
CA THR A 38 3.60 0.13 -15.12
C THR A 38 3.75 0.75 -16.50
N LEU A 39 3.07 1.87 -16.72
CA LEU A 39 3.12 2.63 -17.98
C LEU A 39 4.16 3.75 -17.93
N ASP A 40 4.36 4.43 -19.05
CA ASP A 40 5.28 5.56 -19.16
C ASP A 40 5.02 6.62 -18.07
N GLY A 41 6.11 7.07 -17.44
CA GLY A 41 6.01 8.00 -16.30
C GLY A 41 5.71 7.31 -14.95
N GLY A 42 5.71 5.97 -14.89
CA GLY A 42 5.52 5.21 -13.65
C GLY A 42 4.07 5.18 -13.18
N ILE A 43 3.12 5.44 -14.06
CA ILE A 43 1.69 5.44 -13.74
C ILE A 43 1.17 4.00 -13.77
N ARG A 44 0.37 3.63 -12.77
CA ARG A 44 -0.19 2.28 -12.61
C ARG A 44 -1.71 2.36 -12.52
N PRO A 45 -2.43 2.20 -13.62
CA PRO A 45 -3.87 1.93 -13.57
C PRO A 45 -4.13 0.52 -13.05
N ASP A 46 -5.29 0.27 -12.45
CA ASP A 46 -5.62 -1.05 -11.92
C ASP A 46 -5.65 -2.12 -13.02
N ILE A 47 -6.27 -1.81 -14.18
CA ILE A 47 -6.29 -2.72 -15.33
C ILE A 47 -6.17 -1.92 -16.62
N THR A 48 -5.44 -2.50 -17.60
CA THR A 48 -5.45 -2.01 -18.97
C THR A 48 -5.69 -3.15 -19.95
N PHE A 49 -6.22 -2.81 -21.14
CA PHE A 49 -6.29 -3.74 -22.26
C PHE A 49 -6.31 -2.98 -23.59
N GLY A 50 -5.98 -3.70 -24.68
CA GLY A 50 -5.90 -3.16 -26.02
C GLY A 50 -4.51 -2.68 -26.41
N SER A 51 -4.33 -2.31 -27.70
CA SER A 51 -3.07 -1.80 -28.23
C SER A 51 -2.86 -0.33 -27.83
N TYR A 52 -1.62 0.17 -28.02
CA TYR A 52 -1.23 1.56 -27.71
C TYR A 52 -2.19 2.59 -28.32
N ASP A 53 -2.66 2.39 -29.56
CA ASP A 53 -3.58 3.31 -30.26
C ASP A 53 -5.05 3.18 -29.80
N SER A 54 -5.39 2.14 -29.04
CA SER A 54 -6.74 1.82 -28.57
C SER A 54 -6.78 1.46 -27.09
N LEU A 55 -5.83 1.98 -26.30
CA LEU A 55 -5.69 1.65 -24.89
C LEU A 55 -6.98 1.97 -24.13
N THR A 56 -7.53 0.95 -23.47
CA THR A 56 -8.59 1.11 -22.47
C THR A 56 -7.99 0.97 -21.09
N MET A 57 -8.32 1.91 -20.22
CA MET A 57 -7.94 1.92 -18.83
C MET A 57 -9.16 1.69 -17.95
N ILE A 58 -9.02 0.82 -16.96
CA ILE A 58 -10.05 0.58 -15.94
C ILE A 58 -9.45 0.89 -14.58
N GLU A 59 -10.11 1.72 -13.83
CA GLU A 59 -9.89 1.92 -12.40
C GLU A 59 -10.96 1.10 -11.65
N VAL A 60 -10.58 0.42 -10.59
CA VAL A 60 -11.45 -0.48 -9.84
C VAL A 60 -11.63 0.04 -8.42
N LYS A 61 -12.88 0.07 -7.94
CA LYS A 61 -13.18 0.46 -6.56
C LYS A 61 -14.19 -0.49 -5.94
N PHE A 62 -13.77 -1.12 -4.85
CA PHE A 62 -14.64 -2.02 -4.11
C PHE A 62 -15.41 -1.26 -3.04
N TYR A 63 -16.72 -1.23 -3.16
CA TYR A 63 -17.65 -0.66 -2.18
C TYR A 63 -18.61 -1.73 -1.70
N ARG A 64 -18.99 -1.71 -0.43
CA ARG A 64 -20.01 -2.63 0.08
C ARG A 64 -21.39 -2.23 -0.49
N ARG A 65 -22.16 -3.22 -0.92
CA ARG A 65 -23.53 -3.02 -1.40
C ARG A 65 -24.42 -2.34 -0.34
N SER A 66 -24.24 -2.71 0.94
CA SER A 66 -24.96 -2.15 2.09
C SER A 66 -24.48 -0.75 2.50
N SER A 67 -23.34 -0.30 1.99
CA SER A 67 -22.75 0.99 2.30
C SER A 67 -22.08 1.57 1.06
N PRO A 68 -22.90 2.05 0.08
CA PRO A 68 -22.37 2.70 -1.12
C PRO A 68 -21.57 3.96 -0.75
N PRO A 69 -20.64 4.38 -1.61
CA PRO A 69 -19.77 5.50 -1.28
C PRO A 69 -20.56 6.81 -1.17
N PRO A 70 -20.22 7.68 -0.22
CA PRO A 70 -20.71 9.05 -0.23
C PRO A 70 -20.37 9.76 -1.54
N VAL A 71 -21.19 10.71 -1.96
CA VAL A 71 -21.01 11.51 -3.20
C VAL A 71 -19.61 12.12 -3.30
N SER A 72 -19.05 12.60 -2.19
CA SER A 72 -17.70 13.19 -2.15
C SER A 72 -16.60 12.17 -2.45
N ILE A 73 -16.72 10.95 -1.94
CA ILE A 73 -15.78 9.84 -2.17
C ILE A 73 -15.87 9.39 -3.63
N PHE A 74 -17.09 9.22 -4.14
CA PHE A 74 -17.30 8.83 -5.54
C PHE A 74 -16.79 9.89 -6.51
N ASN A 75 -17.03 11.18 -6.24
CA ASN A 75 -16.50 12.27 -7.06
C ASN A 75 -14.96 12.28 -7.08
N ARG A 76 -14.32 12.01 -5.94
CA ARG A 76 -12.85 11.89 -5.86
C ARG A 76 -12.34 10.71 -6.70
N ALA A 77 -13.04 9.56 -6.68
CA ALA A 77 -12.70 8.42 -7.53
C ALA A 77 -12.78 8.79 -9.02
N LEU A 78 -13.82 9.47 -9.44
CA LEU A 78 -13.99 9.96 -10.83
C LEU A 78 -12.88 10.95 -11.24
N GLN A 79 -12.54 11.91 -10.37
CA GLN A 79 -11.45 12.85 -10.61
C GLN A 79 -10.09 12.15 -10.74
N HIS A 80 -9.83 11.17 -9.87
CA HIS A 80 -8.62 10.35 -9.93
C HIS A 80 -8.55 9.58 -11.24
N THR A 81 -9.63 8.87 -11.59
CA THR A 81 -9.75 8.12 -12.85
C THR A 81 -9.53 9.00 -14.07
N ALA A 82 -10.15 10.18 -14.12
CA ALA A 82 -9.94 11.15 -15.21
C ALA A 82 -8.48 11.62 -15.29
N GLY A 83 -7.86 11.92 -14.14
CA GLY A 83 -6.47 12.36 -14.07
C GLY A 83 -5.49 11.28 -14.53
N THR A 84 -5.71 10.02 -14.13
CA THR A 84 -4.91 8.87 -14.56
C THR A 84 -5.07 8.62 -16.06
N ALA A 85 -6.30 8.60 -16.55
CA ALA A 85 -6.62 8.40 -17.97
C ALA A 85 -5.94 9.44 -18.87
N HIS A 86 -5.95 10.70 -18.47
CA HIS A 86 -5.27 11.77 -19.20
C HIS A 86 -3.75 11.56 -19.27
N LYS A 87 -3.14 11.15 -18.16
CA LYS A 87 -1.69 10.90 -18.08
C LYS A 87 -1.26 9.71 -18.95
N VAL A 88 -2.02 8.61 -18.93
CA VAL A 88 -1.72 7.42 -19.75
C VAL A 88 -2.24 7.51 -21.18
N LYS A 89 -2.91 8.62 -21.53
CA LYS A 89 -3.51 8.86 -22.85
C LYS A 89 -4.50 7.76 -23.26
N ALA A 90 -5.28 7.27 -22.30
CA ALA A 90 -6.28 6.25 -22.56
C ALA A 90 -7.36 6.75 -23.56
N LYS A 91 -7.68 5.93 -24.54
CA LYS A 91 -8.79 6.20 -25.51
C LYS A 91 -10.14 5.99 -24.87
N HIS A 92 -10.25 4.96 -24.06
CA HIS A 92 -11.44 4.60 -23.31
C HIS A 92 -11.11 4.49 -21.85
N THR A 93 -11.97 4.98 -21.00
CA THR A 93 -11.78 5.01 -19.55
C THR A 93 -13.00 4.42 -18.88
N VAL A 94 -12.76 3.52 -17.95
CA VAL A 94 -13.79 2.84 -17.16
C VAL A 94 -13.50 3.04 -15.69
N LEU A 95 -14.54 3.29 -14.90
CA LEU A 95 -14.52 3.11 -13.44
C LEU A 95 -15.44 1.94 -13.09
N ALA A 96 -14.84 0.84 -12.65
CA ALA A 96 -15.57 -0.35 -12.20
C ALA A 96 -15.85 -0.27 -10.70
N ILE A 97 -17.12 -0.39 -10.29
CA ILE A 97 -17.53 -0.35 -8.89
C ILE A 97 -18.33 -1.60 -8.52
N SER A 98 -18.12 -2.12 -7.32
CA SER A 98 -18.74 -3.35 -6.82
C SER A 98 -20.13 -3.16 -6.17
N CYS A 99 -20.72 -1.98 -6.31
CA CYS A 99 -22.05 -1.69 -5.79
C CYS A 99 -22.97 -1.16 -6.92
N PRO A 100 -24.30 -1.24 -6.75
CA PRO A 100 -25.22 -0.66 -7.71
C PRO A 100 -25.09 0.86 -7.80
N MET A 101 -25.32 1.42 -8.98
CA MET A 101 -25.33 2.86 -9.20
C MET A 101 -26.61 3.49 -8.63
N GLU A 102 -26.48 4.28 -7.60
CA GLU A 102 -27.57 5.06 -7.03
C GLU A 102 -27.82 6.38 -7.80
N LYS A 103 -29.05 6.92 -7.71
CA LYS A 103 -29.43 8.17 -8.41
C LYS A 103 -28.57 9.39 -8.06
N ASN A 104 -28.10 9.49 -6.82
CA ASN A 104 -27.22 10.55 -6.36
C ASN A 104 -25.80 10.44 -6.97
N LEU A 105 -25.29 9.20 -7.15
CA LEU A 105 -23.99 8.93 -7.77
C LEU A 105 -24.07 9.13 -9.31
N SER A 106 -25.18 8.75 -9.94
CA SER A 106 -25.43 8.96 -11.37
C SER A 106 -25.33 10.45 -11.76
N LYS A 107 -25.92 11.34 -10.96
CA LYS A 107 -25.84 12.79 -11.21
C LYS A 107 -24.39 13.32 -11.16
N VAL A 108 -23.52 12.70 -10.37
CA VAL A 108 -22.11 13.09 -10.29
C VAL A 108 -21.34 12.56 -11.48
N SER A 109 -21.65 11.35 -11.95
CA SER A 109 -21.02 10.77 -13.14
C SER A 109 -21.35 11.54 -14.42
N ASP A 110 -22.49 12.22 -14.51
CA ASP A 110 -22.86 13.09 -15.64
C ASP A 110 -21.85 14.21 -15.91
N ALA A 111 -21.10 14.63 -14.87
CA ALA A 111 -20.03 15.59 -15.02
C ALA A 111 -18.73 15.01 -15.65
N PHE A 112 -18.67 13.68 -15.84
CA PHE A 112 -17.53 12.96 -16.40
C PHE A 112 -17.94 12.07 -17.60
N PRO A 113 -18.42 12.66 -18.69
CA PRO A 113 -19.01 11.91 -19.81
C PRO A 113 -18.02 10.98 -20.53
N ASN A 114 -16.73 11.17 -20.32
CA ASN A 114 -15.67 10.34 -20.93
C ASN A 114 -15.31 9.11 -20.08
N ILE A 115 -15.95 8.91 -18.92
CA ILE A 115 -15.75 7.75 -18.06
C ILE A 115 -16.98 6.86 -18.10
N ASP A 116 -16.82 5.66 -18.61
CA ASP A 116 -17.87 4.64 -18.57
C ASP A 116 -17.90 4.00 -17.17
N ILE A 117 -19.06 3.98 -16.53
CA ILE A 117 -19.20 3.36 -15.21
C ILE A 117 -19.69 1.92 -15.39
N TRP A 118 -18.90 1.00 -14.85
CA TRP A 118 -19.30 -0.41 -14.72
C TRP A 118 -19.68 -0.67 -13.26
N ASP A 119 -20.97 -0.53 -13.00
CA ASP A 119 -21.54 -0.87 -11.71
C ASP A 119 -21.79 -2.38 -11.57
N GLU A 120 -22.15 -2.82 -10.40
CA GLU A 120 -22.47 -4.22 -10.10
C GLU A 120 -23.41 -4.84 -11.13
N ASN A 121 -24.50 -4.16 -11.47
CA ASN A 121 -25.50 -4.67 -12.41
C ASN A 121 -24.93 -4.86 -13.81
N LYS A 122 -24.16 -3.89 -14.29
CA LYS A 122 -23.53 -3.96 -15.61
C LYS A 122 -22.49 -5.07 -15.66
N ILE A 123 -21.68 -5.23 -14.60
CA ILE A 123 -20.66 -6.29 -14.50
C ILE A 123 -21.30 -7.66 -14.49
N LEU A 124 -22.34 -7.89 -13.67
CA LEU A 124 -23.05 -9.16 -13.64
C LEU A 124 -23.74 -9.47 -14.99
N ASN A 125 -24.32 -8.46 -15.66
CA ASN A 125 -24.87 -8.64 -17.00
C ASN A 125 -23.80 -9.06 -18.01
N MET A 126 -22.61 -8.47 -17.98
CA MET A 126 -21.48 -8.87 -18.85
C MET A 126 -20.98 -10.27 -18.53
N ALA A 127 -21.02 -10.70 -17.26
CA ALA A 127 -20.59 -12.00 -16.82
C ALA A 127 -21.65 -13.11 -17.03
N SER A 128 -22.90 -12.76 -17.32
CA SER A 128 -24.02 -13.73 -17.45
C SER A 128 -23.77 -14.88 -18.44
N PRO A 129 -22.99 -14.72 -19.55
CA PRO A 129 -22.64 -15.85 -20.44
C PRO A 129 -21.61 -16.82 -19.84
N PHE A 130 -21.00 -16.49 -18.69
CA PHE A 130 -19.92 -17.25 -18.06
C PHE A 130 -20.31 -17.68 -16.64
N PRO A 131 -21.04 -18.81 -16.46
CA PRO A 131 -21.68 -19.17 -15.19
C PRO A 131 -20.73 -19.24 -13.99
N GLU A 132 -19.53 -19.78 -14.19
CA GLU A 132 -18.53 -19.88 -13.12
C GLU A 132 -18.04 -18.51 -12.66
N LEU A 133 -17.74 -17.62 -13.60
CA LEU A 133 -17.32 -16.26 -13.30
C LEU A 133 -18.46 -15.45 -12.69
N PHE A 134 -19.68 -15.59 -13.20
CA PHE A 134 -20.86 -14.95 -12.65
C PHE A 134 -21.03 -15.31 -11.16
N LYS A 135 -20.97 -16.61 -10.83
CA LYS A 135 -21.08 -17.10 -9.45
C LYS A 135 -19.97 -16.53 -8.54
N LYS A 136 -18.75 -16.41 -9.06
CA LYS A 136 -17.63 -15.82 -8.33
C LYS A 136 -17.90 -14.33 -8.02
N LEU A 137 -18.33 -13.56 -9.01
CA LEU A 137 -18.64 -12.12 -8.86
C LEU A 137 -19.83 -11.91 -7.91
N GLU A 138 -20.91 -12.69 -8.08
CA GLU A 138 -22.07 -12.64 -7.20
C GLU A 138 -21.68 -12.96 -5.74
N GLY A 139 -20.89 -14.02 -5.54
CA GLY A 139 -20.36 -14.38 -4.22
C GLY A 139 -19.50 -13.27 -3.60
N LEU A 140 -18.64 -12.62 -4.39
CA LEU A 140 -17.84 -11.49 -3.91
C LEU A 140 -18.70 -10.30 -3.47
N PHE A 141 -19.74 -9.98 -4.25
CA PHE A 141 -20.66 -8.88 -3.93
C PHE A 141 -21.56 -9.19 -2.73
N GLU A 142 -21.94 -10.46 -2.51
CA GLU A 142 -22.70 -10.90 -1.33
C GLU A 142 -21.86 -10.90 -0.05
N ILE A 143 -20.59 -11.28 -0.10
CA ILE A 143 -19.68 -11.24 1.04
C ILE A 143 -19.59 -9.81 1.58
N GLY A 144 -19.61 -8.80 0.72
CA GLY A 144 -19.66 -7.39 1.11
C GLY A 144 -20.90 -6.99 1.93
N ASN A 145 -21.94 -7.82 1.97
CA ASN A 145 -23.21 -7.55 2.66
C ASN A 145 -23.37 -8.28 3.99
N SER A 146 -22.57 -9.33 4.27
CA SER A 146 -22.78 -10.15 5.46
C SER A 146 -21.96 -9.66 6.65
N GLU A 147 -22.62 -9.42 7.78
CA GLU A 147 -21.97 -9.22 9.10
C GLU A 147 -21.27 -10.52 9.59
N ASN A 148 -21.46 -11.65 8.93
CA ASN A 148 -20.94 -12.95 9.28
C ASN A 148 -19.73 -13.38 8.41
N VAL A 149 -18.62 -12.66 8.56
CA VAL A 149 -17.32 -13.01 7.93
C VAL A 149 -16.83 -14.42 8.36
N GLU A 150 -17.23 -14.92 9.54
CA GLU A 150 -16.80 -16.22 10.04
C GLU A 150 -17.36 -17.42 9.28
N LYS A 151 -18.55 -17.30 8.69
CA LYS A 151 -19.21 -18.39 7.98
C LYS A 151 -18.54 -18.74 6.65
N TYR A 152 -17.89 -17.77 6.01
CA TYR A 152 -17.25 -17.94 4.69
C TYR A 152 -15.77 -18.27 4.77
N LYS A 153 -15.14 -18.13 5.94
CA LYS A 153 -13.77 -18.64 6.19
C LYS A 153 -13.69 -20.17 6.08
N SER A 154 -14.81 -20.87 6.28
CA SER A 154 -14.86 -22.34 6.20
C SER A 154 -14.96 -22.89 4.77
N ASP A 155 -15.37 -22.08 3.79
CA ASP A 155 -15.67 -22.59 2.43
C ASP A 155 -14.51 -22.41 1.42
N GLY A 156 -13.33 -21.99 1.87
CA GLY A 156 -12.12 -21.93 1.03
C GLY A 156 -12.17 -20.98 -0.17
N LEU A 157 -13.27 -20.21 -0.35
CA LEU A 157 -13.45 -19.37 -1.52
C LEU A 157 -12.45 -18.21 -1.55
N LEU A 158 -12.21 -17.56 -0.41
CA LEU A 158 -11.25 -16.43 -0.31
C LEU A 158 -9.79 -16.92 -0.35
N THR A 159 -9.51 -18.12 0.18
CA THR A 159 -8.17 -18.72 0.12
C THR A 159 -7.78 -19.13 -1.30
N SER A 160 -8.73 -19.62 -2.12
CA SER A 160 -8.44 -20.02 -3.49
C SER A 160 -8.10 -18.85 -4.43
N TYR A 161 -8.55 -17.63 -4.11
CA TYR A 161 -8.22 -16.43 -4.91
C TYR A 161 -6.87 -15.82 -4.53
N ALA A 162 -6.48 -15.90 -3.25
CA ALA A 162 -5.15 -15.49 -2.80
C ALA A 162 -4.07 -16.47 -3.28
N GLU A 163 -4.39 -17.77 -3.36
CA GLU A 163 -3.45 -18.81 -3.79
C GLU A 163 -3.19 -18.83 -5.31
N ALA A 164 -4.13 -18.33 -6.13
CA ALA A 164 -3.99 -18.35 -7.60
C ALA A 164 -3.06 -17.26 -8.16
N THR A 165 -2.66 -16.26 -7.37
CA THR A 165 -1.99 -15.07 -7.89
C THR A 165 -0.62 -14.74 -7.31
N HIS A 166 -0.22 -15.27 -6.14
CA HIS A 166 1.13 -15.10 -5.61
C HIS A 166 1.53 -16.26 -4.67
N ASN A 167 1.99 -17.37 -5.20
CA ASN A 167 2.96 -18.22 -4.51
C ASN A 167 4.35 -17.58 -4.61
N SER A 168 4.51 -16.38 -4.09
CA SER A 168 5.80 -15.80 -3.83
C SER A 168 6.15 -16.08 -2.37
N ASP A 169 6.84 -17.19 -2.09
CA ASP A 169 7.44 -17.48 -0.77
C ASP A 169 8.58 -16.49 -0.42
N LYS A 170 8.68 -15.38 -1.17
CA LYS A 170 9.76 -14.43 -1.03
C LYS A 170 9.69 -13.67 0.29
N GLY A 171 8.52 -13.18 0.68
CA GLY A 171 8.32 -12.53 1.96
C GLY A 171 8.52 -13.49 3.12
N SER A 172 7.99 -14.71 3.01
CA SER A 172 8.18 -15.79 3.99
C SER A 172 9.65 -16.20 4.13
N THR A 173 10.39 -16.22 3.02
CA THR A 173 11.84 -16.47 3.03
C THR A 173 12.60 -15.35 3.72
N LEU A 174 12.31 -14.08 3.38
CA LEU A 174 12.91 -12.90 4.02
C LEU A 174 12.57 -12.84 5.51
N ALA A 175 11.33 -13.16 5.88
CA ALA A 175 10.91 -13.26 7.27
C ALA A 175 11.68 -14.34 8.04
N SER A 176 11.95 -15.48 7.42
CA SER A 176 12.76 -16.55 8.01
C SER A 176 14.20 -16.12 8.21
N ASN A 177 14.79 -15.40 7.25
CA ASN A 177 16.14 -14.84 7.37
C ASN A 177 16.24 -13.87 8.53
N LEU A 178 15.27 -12.95 8.69
CA LEU A 178 15.22 -12.03 9.82
C LEU A 178 15.09 -12.73 11.18
N ARG A 179 14.27 -13.80 11.26
CA ARG A 179 14.14 -14.60 12.50
C ARG A 179 15.40 -15.33 12.90
N ALA A 180 16.23 -15.69 11.94
CA ALA A 180 17.50 -16.40 12.20
C ALA A 180 18.59 -15.48 12.77
N ILE A 181 18.42 -14.16 12.71
CA ILE A 181 19.43 -13.21 13.17
C ILE A 181 19.27 -12.96 14.67
N SER A 182 20.27 -13.35 15.44
CA SER A 182 20.30 -13.06 16.87
C SER A 182 20.63 -11.59 17.13
N PRO A 183 20.01 -10.97 18.15
CA PRO A 183 20.38 -9.63 18.59
C PRO A 183 21.85 -9.55 19.00
N GLY A 184 22.47 -8.38 18.82
CA GLY A 184 23.82 -8.10 19.26
C GLY A 184 24.77 -7.66 18.15
N ARG A 185 25.94 -7.13 18.55
CA ARG A 185 26.94 -6.52 17.65
C ARG A 185 27.45 -7.47 16.56
N LYS A 186 27.59 -8.76 16.90
CA LYS A 186 28.15 -9.75 15.96
C LYS A 186 27.36 -9.90 14.68
N MET A 187 26.04 -9.80 14.78
CA MET A 187 25.11 -9.97 13.65
C MET A 187 24.56 -8.63 13.12
N ALA A 188 25.14 -7.50 13.51
CA ALA A 188 24.61 -6.17 13.13
C ALA A 188 24.64 -5.94 11.62
N THR A 189 25.69 -6.37 10.93
CA THR A 189 25.80 -6.24 9.45
C THR A 189 24.82 -7.16 8.72
N ASP A 190 24.64 -8.39 9.23
CA ASP A 190 23.69 -9.32 8.64
C ASP A 190 22.26 -8.84 8.85
N PHE A 191 21.98 -8.24 10.01
CA PHE A 191 20.71 -7.60 10.32
C PHE A 191 20.41 -6.42 9.38
N GLU A 192 21.40 -5.52 9.18
CA GLU A 192 21.28 -4.40 8.23
C GLU A 192 20.92 -4.91 6.83
N LYS A 193 21.63 -5.90 6.30
CA LYS A 193 21.37 -6.48 4.98
C LYS A 193 19.98 -7.10 4.88
N ALA A 194 19.60 -7.92 5.87
CA ALA A 194 18.29 -8.57 5.87
C ALA A 194 17.14 -7.56 5.94
N CYS A 195 17.31 -6.47 6.70
CA CYS A 195 16.35 -5.37 6.73
C CYS A 195 16.27 -4.63 5.37
N ILE A 196 17.41 -4.38 4.72
CA ILE A 196 17.44 -3.75 3.40
C ILE A 196 16.72 -4.61 2.36
N ASP A 197 16.97 -5.93 2.34
CA ASP A 197 16.31 -6.86 1.44
C ASP A 197 14.79 -6.91 1.70
N ALA A 198 14.39 -6.90 2.97
CA ALA A 198 12.99 -6.81 3.37
C ALA A 198 12.32 -5.51 2.89
N LEU A 199 12.96 -4.37 3.13
CA LEU A 199 12.46 -3.06 2.70
C LEU A 199 12.36 -2.94 1.18
N ARG A 200 13.34 -3.46 0.44
CA ARG A 200 13.29 -3.53 -1.02
C ARG A 200 12.08 -4.32 -1.48
N TYR A 201 11.87 -5.50 -0.91
CA TYR A 201 10.69 -6.29 -1.24
C TYR A 201 9.38 -5.57 -0.92
N LEU A 202 9.29 -4.88 0.23
CA LEU A 202 8.09 -4.18 0.65
C LEU A 202 7.80 -2.94 -0.20
N PHE A 203 8.80 -2.10 -0.48
CA PHE A 203 8.63 -0.72 -0.95
C PHE A 203 9.42 -0.37 -2.22
N GLU A 204 9.85 -1.34 -3.03
CA GLU A 204 10.60 -1.07 -4.27
C GLU A 204 9.83 -0.20 -5.28
N ASN A 205 8.51 -0.21 -5.21
CA ASN A 205 7.64 0.57 -6.07
C ASN A 205 7.49 2.04 -5.64
N ASP A 206 7.81 2.33 -4.38
CA ASP A 206 7.65 3.65 -3.76
C ASP A 206 8.97 4.38 -3.57
N LEU A 207 10.06 3.60 -3.44
CA LEU A 207 11.38 4.09 -3.10
C LEU A 207 12.42 3.76 -4.18
N HIS A 208 13.37 4.68 -4.39
CA HIS A 208 14.45 4.53 -5.36
C HIS A 208 15.78 5.03 -4.81
N GLY A 209 16.90 4.58 -5.41
CA GLY A 209 18.23 5.03 -5.05
C GLY A 209 18.62 4.55 -3.65
N TRP A 210 18.67 3.24 -3.47
CA TRP A 210 19.03 2.56 -2.22
C TRP A 210 20.51 2.78 -1.89
N TYR A 211 20.82 3.97 -1.30
CA TYR A 211 22.18 4.38 -0.95
C TYR A 211 22.57 3.83 0.42
N GLU A 212 23.18 2.66 0.39
CA GLU A 212 23.68 1.98 1.58
C GLU A 212 24.91 2.68 2.14
N GLN A 213 25.04 2.74 3.47
CA GLN A 213 26.18 3.27 4.21
C GLN A 213 26.64 4.67 3.74
N SER A 214 25.67 5.52 3.40
CA SER A 214 25.90 6.86 2.90
C SER A 214 26.59 7.72 3.96
N ARG A 215 27.80 8.22 3.67
CA ARG A 215 28.54 9.15 4.52
C ARG A 215 28.22 10.60 4.20
N THR A 216 28.27 11.46 5.21
CA THR A 216 28.25 12.90 5.00
C THR A 216 29.60 13.37 4.42
N ILE A 217 29.62 14.59 3.79
CA ILE A 217 30.81 15.14 3.14
C ILE A 217 31.97 15.27 4.16
N ASP A 218 31.65 15.58 5.42
CA ASP A 218 32.62 15.68 6.52
C ASP A 218 33.01 14.29 7.11
N SER A 219 32.45 13.21 6.59
CA SER A 219 32.65 11.82 7.07
C SER A 219 32.35 11.59 8.55
N LEU A 220 31.77 12.57 9.26
CA LEU A 220 31.47 12.50 10.69
C LEU A 220 30.24 11.63 10.99
N HIS A 221 29.34 11.47 9.99
CA HIS A 221 28.11 10.73 10.15
C HIS A 221 27.94 9.70 9.04
N ARG A 222 27.62 8.47 9.43
CA ARG A 222 27.27 7.38 8.55
C ARG A 222 25.80 7.03 8.78
N ARG A 223 25.02 7.03 7.73
CA ARG A 223 23.61 6.59 7.71
C ARG A 223 23.57 5.20 7.11
N ASP A 224 22.77 4.33 7.70
CA ASP A 224 22.71 2.93 7.27
C ASP A 224 22.13 2.84 5.85
N LEU A 225 20.97 3.48 5.62
CA LEU A 225 20.33 3.50 4.30
C LEU A 225 19.61 4.84 4.06
N VAL A 226 19.71 5.35 2.84
CA VAL A 226 18.93 6.52 2.37
C VAL A 226 18.23 6.16 1.07
N CYS A 227 16.94 6.42 1.00
CA CYS A 227 16.15 6.22 -0.22
C CYS A 227 15.48 7.52 -0.65
N ARG A 228 15.27 7.69 -1.96
CA ARG A 228 14.47 8.78 -2.52
C ARG A 228 13.02 8.30 -2.66
N ILE A 229 12.08 9.11 -2.20
CA ILE A 229 10.65 8.87 -2.40
C ILE A 229 10.30 9.20 -3.87
N LEU A 230 9.60 8.30 -4.53
CA LEU A 230 9.13 8.48 -5.90
C LEU A 230 7.91 9.41 -5.93
N ALA A 231 7.79 10.21 -6.99
CA ALA A 231 6.67 11.16 -7.13
C ALA A 231 5.30 10.47 -7.31
N ASN A 232 5.30 9.24 -7.81
CA ASN A 232 4.13 8.40 -8.01
C ASN A 232 3.97 7.31 -6.93
N SER A 233 4.61 7.47 -5.79
CA SER A 233 4.52 6.56 -4.66
C SER A 233 3.13 6.53 -4.02
N SER A 234 2.86 5.52 -3.21
CA SER A 234 1.63 5.34 -2.45
C SER A 234 1.38 6.51 -1.48
N GLU A 235 0.15 6.63 -1.02
CA GLU A 235 -0.32 7.81 -0.27
C GLU A 235 0.55 8.17 0.93
N VAL A 236 0.97 7.20 1.73
CA VAL A 236 1.82 7.44 2.91
C VAL A 236 3.15 8.13 2.54
N TRP A 237 3.78 7.71 1.45
CA TRP A 237 5.02 8.31 0.97
C TRP A 237 4.79 9.68 0.36
N ARG A 238 3.61 9.91 -0.22
CA ARG A 238 3.20 11.22 -0.72
C ARG A 238 2.95 12.22 0.41
N VAL A 239 2.35 11.80 1.52
CA VAL A 239 2.27 12.63 2.74
C VAL A 239 3.68 13.07 3.18
N MET A 240 4.64 12.14 3.19
CA MET A 240 6.03 12.48 3.53
C MET A 240 6.67 13.43 2.50
N LEU A 241 6.43 13.20 1.20
CA LEU A 241 7.00 14.00 0.12
C LEU A 241 6.35 15.40 0.03
N ASP A 242 5.01 15.44 0.03
CA ASP A 242 4.23 16.62 -0.30
C ASP A 242 3.91 17.48 0.93
N ASP A 243 3.56 16.89 2.07
CA ASP A 243 3.20 17.64 3.26
C ASP A 243 4.42 17.91 4.14
N LEU A 244 5.25 16.92 4.42
CA LEU A 244 6.47 17.13 5.19
C LEU A 244 7.62 17.70 4.36
N LYS A 245 7.50 17.80 3.03
CA LYS A 245 8.57 18.22 2.13
C LYS A 245 9.86 17.41 2.30
N SER A 246 9.72 16.10 2.47
CA SER A 246 10.84 15.17 2.61
C SER A 246 11.03 14.37 1.32
N ARG A 247 12.05 14.74 0.53
CA ARG A 247 12.40 14.01 -0.69
C ARG A 247 13.08 12.68 -0.42
N TYR A 248 13.72 12.58 0.73
CA TYR A 248 14.48 11.40 1.14
C TYR A 248 13.95 10.88 2.46
N VAL A 249 13.96 9.55 2.59
CA VAL A 249 13.74 8.82 3.83
C VAL A 249 15.04 8.16 4.27
N ILE A 250 15.32 8.22 5.56
CA ILE A 250 16.49 7.58 6.18
C ILE A 250 16.00 6.34 6.93
N PHE A 251 16.69 5.23 6.75
CA PHE A 251 16.48 4.03 7.55
C PHE A 251 17.70 3.80 8.43
N GLU A 252 17.45 3.48 9.69
CA GLU A 252 18.45 3.13 10.71
C GLU A 252 18.12 1.76 11.29
N PHE A 253 19.14 0.92 11.45
CA PHE A 253 18.98 -0.45 11.89
C PHE A 253 19.69 -0.66 13.25
N LYS A 254 18.95 -1.18 14.24
CA LYS A 254 19.44 -1.34 15.62
C LYS A 254 19.28 -2.79 16.07
N ASN A 255 20.35 -3.57 15.92
CA ASN A 255 20.38 -4.99 16.31
C ASN A 255 20.73 -5.16 17.79
N TYR A 256 19.92 -4.61 18.70
CA TYR A 256 20.17 -4.65 20.14
C TYR A 256 19.30 -5.70 20.85
N ASN A 257 19.82 -6.21 22.00
CA ASN A 257 19.04 -7.10 22.87
C ASN A 257 17.91 -6.35 23.59
N ASP A 258 18.20 -5.11 23.99
CA ASP A 258 17.28 -4.26 24.76
C ASP A 258 16.50 -3.32 23.84
N PRO A 259 15.34 -2.84 24.27
CA PRO A 259 14.60 -1.78 23.59
C PRO A 259 15.45 -0.55 23.32
N ILE A 260 15.30 0.06 22.14
CA ILE A 260 15.97 1.35 21.86
C ILE A 260 15.41 2.44 22.74
N THR A 261 16.29 3.36 23.16
CA THR A 261 16.01 4.46 24.08
C THR A 261 16.06 5.81 23.36
N GLN A 262 15.89 6.90 24.12
CA GLN A 262 16.04 8.26 23.61
C GLN A 262 17.36 8.50 22.87
N ASN A 263 18.46 7.84 23.25
CA ASN A 263 19.78 8.10 22.68
C ASN A 263 19.87 7.72 21.20
N GLU A 264 19.26 6.59 20.83
CA GLU A 264 19.20 6.14 19.43
C GLU A 264 18.34 7.06 18.57
N ILE A 265 17.24 7.57 19.13
CA ILE A 265 16.35 8.50 18.44
C ILE A 265 17.01 9.87 18.27
N ILE A 266 17.65 10.42 19.31
CA ILE A 266 18.39 11.69 19.21
C ILE A 266 19.52 11.59 18.16
N THR A 267 20.19 10.44 18.09
CA THR A 267 21.23 10.22 17.09
C THR A 267 20.63 10.21 15.68
N THR A 268 19.52 9.51 15.49
CA THR A 268 18.79 9.45 14.20
C THR A 268 18.25 10.83 13.81
N GLU A 269 17.73 11.58 14.76
CA GLU A 269 17.19 12.93 14.51
C GLU A 269 18.24 13.89 13.93
N ARG A 270 19.50 13.76 14.33
CA ARG A 270 20.62 14.56 13.79
C ARG A 270 20.84 14.36 12.29
N TYR A 271 20.44 13.21 11.73
CA TYR A 271 20.50 12.96 10.30
C TYR A 271 19.38 13.63 9.52
N LEU A 272 18.29 14.03 10.22
CA LEU A 272 17.15 14.73 9.63
C LEU A 272 17.46 16.21 9.50
N TYR A 273 17.75 16.60 8.27
CA TYR A 273 18.14 17.96 7.93
C TYR A 273 17.15 18.57 6.93
N PRO A 274 16.24 19.45 7.39
CA PRO A 274 15.16 20.02 6.56
C PRO A 274 15.65 20.68 5.29
N SER A 275 16.73 21.46 5.35
CA SER A 275 17.31 22.16 4.18
C SER A 275 17.89 21.18 3.14
N ALA A 276 18.15 19.93 3.50
CA ALA A 276 18.55 18.86 2.60
C ALA A 276 17.38 17.95 2.20
N LEU A 277 16.13 18.41 2.41
CA LEU A 277 14.89 17.68 2.09
C LEU A 277 14.82 16.28 2.75
N ARG A 278 15.30 16.18 3.98
CA ARG A 278 15.33 14.98 4.80
C ARG A 278 14.69 15.27 6.14
N LYS A 279 13.40 14.94 6.27
CA LYS A 279 12.61 15.14 7.49
C LYS A 279 12.03 13.84 8.04
N VAL A 280 12.24 12.72 7.33
CA VAL A 280 11.64 11.43 7.67
C VAL A 280 12.73 10.40 7.92
N ALA A 281 12.60 9.67 9.03
CA ALA A 281 13.37 8.48 9.32
C ALA A 281 12.47 7.32 9.75
N ILE A 282 12.88 6.10 9.41
CA ILE A 282 12.31 4.86 9.90
C ILE A 282 13.41 4.10 10.64
N VAL A 283 13.21 3.86 11.92
CA VAL A 283 14.14 3.10 12.76
C VAL A 283 13.62 1.69 12.93
N ILE A 284 14.42 0.71 12.52
CA ILE A 284 14.07 -0.71 12.66
C ILE A 284 14.93 -1.32 13.76
N SER A 285 14.30 -1.93 14.76
CA SER A 285 15.01 -2.58 15.87
C SER A 285 14.45 -3.95 16.21
N GLN A 286 15.25 -4.77 16.89
CA GLN A 286 14.85 -6.11 17.31
C GLN A 286 13.65 -6.09 18.26
N GLN A 287 13.60 -5.11 19.16
CA GLN A 287 12.58 -4.96 20.17
C GLN A 287 11.73 -3.71 19.93
N GLU A 288 10.60 -3.59 20.63
CA GLU A 288 9.84 -2.36 20.70
C GLU A 288 10.70 -1.21 21.30
N CYS A 289 10.32 0.05 21.03
CA CYS A 289 11.03 1.17 21.63
C CYS A 289 10.54 1.49 23.06
N ALA A 290 11.47 1.91 23.91
CA ALA A 290 11.16 2.36 25.26
C ALA A 290 10.33 3.67 25.25
N ASP A 291 9.63 3.96 26.35
CA ASP A 291 8.81 5.17 26.46
C ASP A 291 9.64 6.47 26.37
N SER A 292 10.91 6.44 26.78
CA SER A 292 11.84 7.55 26.58
C SER A 292 12.09 7.84 25.10
N ALA A 293 12.17 6.81 24.27
CA ALA A 293 12.27 6.95 22.81
C ALA A 293 10.99 7.52 22.21
N LYS A 294 9.80 7.03 22.61
CA LYS A 294 8.51 7.55 22.16
C LYS A 294 8.35 9.04 22.46
N SER A 295 8.79 9.47 23.64
CA SER A 295 8.74 10.88 24.05
C SER A 295 9.60 11.77 23.16
N VAL A 296 10.80 11.32 22.79
CA VAL A 296 11.69 12.06 21.86
C VAL A 296 11.14 12.05 20.43
N ILE A 297 10.57 10.95 19.96
CA ILE A 297 9.89 10.86 18.66
C ILE A 297 8.78 11.91 18.56
N ALA A 298 7.91 11.99 19.59
CA ALA A 298 6.85 12.99 19.66
C ALA A 298 7.40 14.41 19.70
N GLY A 299 8.47 14.67 20.47
CA GLY A 299 9.16 15.97 20.54
C GLY A 299 9.73 16.39 19.18
N ALA A 300 10.42 15.50 18.47
CA ALA A 300 10.99 15.78 17.15
C ALA A 300 9.95 16.23 16.13
N MET A 301 8.76 15.63 16.17
CA MET A 301 7.65 16.05 15.29
C MET A 301 7.07 17.39 15.71
N ARG A 302 6.75 17.59 17.00
CA ARG A 302 6.15 18.83 17.50
C ARG A 302 7.04 20.05 17.31
N GLU A 303 8.32 19.91 17.62
CA GLU A 303 9.25 21.06 17.67
C GLU A 303 9.90 21.35 16.33
N HIS A 304 10.12 20.32 15.51
CA HIS A 304 10.95 20.43 14.32
C HIS A 304 10.26 19.92 13.03
N GLY A 305 9.04 19.39 13.11
CA GLY A 305 8.35 18.79 11.98
C GLY A 305 9.12 17.61 11.36
N LYS A 306 9.84 16.84 12.20
CA LYS A 306 10.62 15.68 11.81
C LYS A 306 9.86 14.41 12.18
N LEU A 307 9.45 13.66 11.18
CA LEU A 307 8.74 12.40 11.37
C LEU A 307 9.75 11.26 11.58
N ILE A 308 9.70 10.63 12.74
CA ILE A 308 10.45 9.42 13.02
C ILE A 308 9.46 8.30 13.31
N ILE A 309 9.55 7.20 12.57
CA ILE A 309 8.71 6.02 12.73
C ILE A 309 9.60 4.90 13.27
N HIS A 310 9.13 4.19 14.28
CA HIS A 310 9.76 2.98 14.76
C HIS A 310 8.99 1.75 14.30
N LEU A 311 9.72 0.75 13.81
CA LEU A 311 9.22 -0.58 13.47
C LEU A 311 10.06 -1.63 14.18
N SER A 312 9.42 -2.54 14.89
CA SER A 312 10.11 -3.74 15.42
C SER A 312 10.30 -4.78 14.31
N VAL A 313 11.28 -5.65 14.46
CA VAL A 313 11.47 -6.80 13.55
C VAL A 313 10.23 -7.66 13.46
N LYS A 314 9.47 -7.80 14.54
CA LYS A 314 8.19 -8.52 14.54
C LYS A 314 7.18 -7.89 13.58
N GLU A 315 7.06 -6.57 13.57
CA GLU A 315 6.18 -5.85 12.63
C GLU A 315 6.69 -6.00 11.20
N LEU A 316 7.99 -5.88 10.97
CA LEU A 316 8.59 -6.06 9.65
C LEU A 316 8.34 -7.48 9.09
N ILE A 317 8.47 -8.51 9.92
CA ILE A 317 8.16 -9.89 9.57
C ILE A 317 6.67 -10.06 9.22
N ASN A 318 5.78 -9.45 10.00
CA ASN A 318 4.35 -9.51 9.73
C ASN A 318 4.01 -8.84 8.38
N LEU A 319 4.63 -7.71 8.06
CA LEU A 319 4.48 -7.04 6.77
C LEU A 319 4.94 -7.91 5.59
N LEU A 320 6.06 -8.62 5.74
CA LEU A 320 6.58 -9.52 4.72
C LEU A 320 5.61 -10.67 4.41
N ILE A 321 5.09 -11.30 5.47
CA ILE A 321 4.13 -12.42 5.35
C ILE A 321 2.80 -11.90 4.78
N ALA A 322 2.34 -10.75 5.26
CA ALA A 322 1.12 -10.14 4.78
C ALA A 322 1.20 -9.77 3.29
N LYS A 323 2.35 -9.30 2.82
CA LYS A 323 2.57 -9.01 1.39
C LYS A 323 2.51 -10.26 0.52
N ASP A 324 3.07 -11.40 0.97
CA ASP A 324 2.92 -12.69 0.28
C ASP A 324 1.44 -13.11 0.17
N SER A 325 0.62 -12.68 1.13
CA SER A 325 -0.82 -12.91 1.14
C SER A 325 -1.62 -11.81 0.41
N GLY A 326 -0.95 -10.91 -0.31
CA GLY A 326 -1.57 -9.86 -1.12
C GLY A 326 -1.90 -8.56 -0.37
N SER A 327 -1.49 -8.40 0.89
CA SER A 327 -1.69 -7.14 1.63
C SER A 327 -0.69 -6.06 1.21
N ASP A 328 -1.15 -4.81 1.10
CA ASP A 328 -0.26 -3.68 0.81
C ASP A 328 0.44 -3.19 2.09
N PRO A 329 1.79 -3.25 2.18
CA PRO A 329 2.54 -2.77 3.33
C PRO A 329 2.39 -1.26 3.55
N ASN A 330 2.04 -0.50 2.52
CA ASN A 330 1.84 0.94 2.61
C ASN A 330 0.63 1.32 3.46
N THR A 331 -0.41 0.48 3.48
CA THR A 331 -1.59 0.69 4.33
C THR A 331 -1.21 0.67 5.81
N TYR A 332 -0.43 -0.33 6.23
CA TYR A 332 0.05 -0.40 7.62
C TYR A 332 0.90 0.82 8.00
N LEU A 333 1.81 1.21 7.11
CA LEU A 333 2.68 2.36 7.36
C LEU A 333 1.86 3.66 7.45
N PHE A 334 0.83 3.79 6.62
CA PHE A 334 -0.09 4.93 6.65
C PHE A 334 -0.84 5.02 7.98
N GLU A 335 -1.39 3.91 8.46
CA GLU A 335 -2.07 3.84 9.75
C GLU A 335 -1.16 4.23 10.91
N ARG A 336 0.08 3.74 10.91
CA ARG A 336 1.07 4.09 11.93
C ARG A 336 1.41 5.58 11.94
N VAL A 337 1.50 6.20 10.77
CA VAL A 337 1.74 7.65 10.64
C VAL A 337 0.54 8.42 11.12
N ASP A 338 -0.66 8.05 10.72
CA ASP A 338 -1.91 8.73 11.09
C ASP A 338 -2.18 8.66 12.59
N GLU A 339 -2.09 7.46 13.18
CA GLU A 339 -2.22 7.27 14.63
C GLU A 339 -1.22 8.13 15.40
N PHE A 340 0.04 8.16 14.93
CA PHE A 340 1.06 8.97 15.56
C PHE A 340 0.72 10.46 15.48
N LEU A 341 0.38 10.98 14.31
CA LEU A 341 0.06 12.39 14.12
C LEU A 341 -1.18 12.82 14.93
N LEU A 342 -2.21 11.97 14.99
CA LEU A 342 -3.42 12.21 15.78
C LEU A 342 -3.17 12.15 17.28
N SER A 343 -2.19 11.36 17.73
CA SER A 343 -1.83 11.22 19.15
C SER A 343 -0.98 12.36 19.71
N LEU A 344 -0.46 13.23 18.84
CA LEU A 344 0.40 14.34 19.26
C LEU A 344 -0.41 15.35 20.10
N GLY A 345 -0.12 15.42 21.42
CA GLY A 345 -0.61 16.46 22.29
C GLY A 345 0.14 17.79 22.11
N ARG A 346 -0.46 18.86 22.61
CA ARG A 346 0.17 20.19 22.67
C ARG A 346 1.31 20.24 23.68
#